data_b485980ce3138ba4af1f8ba9dca13259
#
_entry.id   b485980ce3138ba4af1f8ba9dca13259
#
_cell.length_a   1.000
_cell.length_b   1.000
_cell.length_c   1.000
_cell.angle_alpha   90.00
_cell.angle_beta   90.00
_cell.angle_gamma   90.00
#
_symmetry.space_group_name_H-M   'P 1'
#
loop_
_entity.id
_entity.type
_entity.pdbx_description
1 polymer ?
#
loop_
_entity_poly.entity_id
_entity_poly.type
_entity_poly.pdbx_seq_one_letter_code
_entity_poly.pdbx_strand_id
1 'polypeptide(L)'
;MTSRSEFSTQTLSVLAALCAEPSAWLHGYAIARDTGLKSGTLYPILVRLADRGLMEARWEDEQPAGRPRRHLYRLTPEGLASATAALASATPVVKARARAGLSPGRRLSTQA
;
A
#
# COMPACT_ATOMS: atom_id res chain seq x y z
N MET A 1 -10.85 24.72 -9.50
CA MET A 1 -9.66 24.05 -9.38
C MET A 1 -9.75 22.61 -9.80
N THR A 2 -8.71 22.20 -10.10
CA THR A 2 -8.63 20.87 -10.52
C THR A 2 -8.84 19.90 -9.39
N SER A 3 -9.45 18.82 -9.69
CA SER A 3 -9.61 17.74 -8.74
C SER A 3 -8.44 16.78 -8.80
N ARG A 4 -7.38 17.17 -9.46
CA ARG A 4 -6.25 16.27 -9.61
C ARG A 4 -5.71 15.88 -8.25
N SER A 5 -5.51 14.61 -8.09
CA SER A 5 -4.90 14.07 -6.88
C SER A 5 -3.44 14.51 -6.81
N GLU A 6 -2.96 14.74 -5.61
CA GLU A 6 -1.53 14.99 -5.44
C GLU A 6 -0.71 13.71 -5.58
N PHE A 7 -1.35 12.58 -5.76
CA PHE A 7 -0.67 11.29 -5.86
C PHE A 7 -0.71 10.79 -7.30
N SER A 8 0.38 10.19 -7.73
CA SER A 8 0.42 9.55 -9.04
C SER A 8 -0.46 8.29 -9.02
N THR A 9 -0.75 7.78 -10.21
CA THR A 9 -1.49 6.54 -10.34
C THR A 9 -0.81 5.40 -9.58
N GLN A 10 0.51 5.33 -9.68
CA GLN A 10 1.25 4.27 -9.01
C GLN A 10 1.15 4.41 -7.49
N THR A 11 1.27 5.64 -6.99
CA THR A 11 1.13 5.88 -5.57
C THR A 11 -0.28 5.51 -5.10
N LEU A 12 -1.30 5.84 -5.89
CA LEU A 12 -2.66 5.47 -5.53
C LEU A 12 -2.84 3.97 -5.46
N SER A 13 -2.17 3.22 -6.32
CA SER A 13 -2.21 1.76 -6.23
C SER A 13 -1.63 1.26 -4.92
N VAL A 14 -0.52 1.87 -4.49
CA VAL A 14 0.08 1.50 -3.21
C VAL A 14 -0.85 1.81 -2.05
N LEU A 15 -1.45 3.00 -2.09
CA LEU A 15 -2.39 3.40 -1.05
C LEU A 15 -3.59 2.46 -0.99
N ALA A 16 -4.07 2.04 -2.14
CA ALA A 16 -5.19 1.11 -2.18
C ALA A 16 -4.84 -0.22 -1.54
N ALA A 17 -3.64 -0.73 -1.82
CA ALA A 17 -3.20 -1.99 -1.24
C ALA A 17 -3.12 -1.88 0.28
N LEU A 18 -2.61 -0.76 0.78
CA LEU A 18 -2.51 -0.54 2.22
C LEU A 18 -3.87 -0.34 2.86
N CYS A 19 -4.80 0.30 2.16
CA CYS A 19 -6.14 0.53 2.67
C CYS A 19 -6.97 -0.76 2.77
N ALA A 20 -6.61 -1.77 2.01
CA ALA A 20 -7.37 -3.01 2.01
C ALA A 20 -7.38 -3.66 3.38
N GLU A 21 -6.29 -3.52 4.11
CA GLU A 21 -6.18 -4.04 5.46
C GLU A 21 -5.47 -2.99 6.30
N PRO A 22 -6.18 -1.93 6.67
CA PRO A 22 -5.50 -0.76 7.25
C PRO A 22 -4.81 -1.02 8.58
N SER A 23 -5.22 -2.03 9.32
CA SER A 23 -4.59 -2.36 10.58
C SER A 23 -3.42 -3.32 10.43
N ALA A 24 -3.24 -3.91 9.28
CA ALA A 24 -2.24 -4.93 9.08
C ALA A 24 -0.90 -4.31 8.72
N TRP A 25 0.15 -4.94 9.20
CA TRP A 25 1.51 -4.62 8.78
C TRP A 25 1.85 -5.48 7.58
N LEU A 26 2.20 -4.85 6.47
CA LEU A 26 2.45 -5.55 5.22
C LEU A 26 3.91 -5.45 4.84
N HIS A 27 4.47 -6.56 4.37
CA HIS A 27 5.82 -6.56 3.79
C HIS A 27 5.80 -5.83 2.46
N GLY A 28 6.94 -5.19 2.13
CA GLY A 28 7.06 -4.56 0.83
C GLY A 28 6.79 -5.54 -0.31
N TYR A 29 7.22 -6.80 -0.15
CA TYR A 29 6.97 -7.81 -1.17
C TYR A 29 5.47 -8.00 -1.42
N ALA A 30 4.68 -8.03 -0.34
CA ALA A 30 3.24 -8.19 -0.49
C ALA A 30 2.63 -6.99 -1.22
N ILE A 31 3.10 -5.80 -0.89
CA ILE A 31 2.61 -4.60 -1.56
C ILE A 31 2.99 -4.62 -3.05
N ALA A 32 4.22 -5.04 -3.34
CA ALA A 32 4.66 -5.13 -4.73
C ALA A 32 3.81 -6.11 -5.51
N ARG A 33 3.52 -7.26 -4.89
CA ARG A 33 2.70 -8.27 -5.54
C ARG A 33 1.29 -7.76 -5.81
N ASP A 34 0.71 -7.08 -4.82
CA ASP A 34 -0.66 -6.60 -4.95
C ASP A 34 -0.80 -5.47 -5.95
N THR A 35 0.24 -4.65 -6.08
CA THR A 35 0.20 -3.51 -6.99
C THR A 35 0.77 -3.81 -8.36
N GLY A 36 1.57 -4.87 -8.47
CA GLY A 36 2.28 -5.16 -9.70
C GLY A 36 3.48 -4.27 -9.95
N LEU A 37 3.86 -3.46 -8.98
CA LEU A 37 4.99 -2.56 -9.13
C LEU A 37 6.29 -3.25 -8.82
N LYS A 38 7.34 -2.90 -9.55
CA LYS A 38 8.67 -3.38 -9.27
C LYS A 38 9.26 -2.62 -8.10
N SER A 39 10.21 -3.23 -7.42
CA SER A 39 10.79 -2.64 -6.23
C SER A 39 11.41 -1.28 -6.50
N GLY A 40 12.02 -1.10 -7.66
CA GLY A 40 12.61 0.20 -8.01
C GLY A 40 11.59 1.32 -8.11
N THR A 41 10.34 0.99 -8.36
CA THR A 41 9.26 1.97 -8.38
C THR A 41 8.60 2.06 -7.01
N LEU A 42 8.41 0.93 -6.36
CA LEU A 42 7.67 0.85 -5.12
C LEU A 42 8.37 1.53 -3.95
N TYR A 43 9.66 1.23 -3.74
CA TYR A 43 10.32 1.70 -2.53
C TYR A 43 10.46 3.22 -2.47
N PRO A 44 10.74 3.93 -3.57
CA PRO A 44 10.70 5.40 -3.50
C PRO A 44 9.34 5.94 -3.11
N ILE A 45 8.26 5.26 -3.51
CA ILE A 45 6.92 5.68 -3.11
C ILE A 45 6.74 5.49 -1.61
N LEU A 46 7.16 4.34 -1.09
CA LEU A 46 7.04 4.08 0.34
C LEU A 46 7.83 5.10 1.15
N VAL A 47 9.03 5.44 0.71
CA VAL A 47 9.85 6.43 1.40
C VAL A 47 9.14 7.78 1.44
N ARG A 48 8.59 8.21 0.31
CA ARG A 48 7.90 9.50 0.26
C ARG A 48 6.67 9.51 1.16
N LEU A 49 5.93 8.42 1.19
CA LEU A 49 4.75 8.37 2.06
C LEU A 49 5.17 8.44 3.53
N ALA A 50 6.24 7.76 3.89
CA ALA A 50 6.73 7.80 5.26
C ALA A 50 7.22 9.20 5.62
N ASP A 51 7.94 9.85 4.70
CA ASP A 51 8.44 11.20 4.94
C ASP A 51 7.31 12.20 5.14
N ARG A 52 6.17 11.96 4.53
CA ARG A 52 5.01 12.84 4.67
C ARG A 52 4.14 12.49 5.88
N GLY A 53 4.55 11.50 6.65
CA GLY A 53 3.78 11.10 7.81
C GLY A 53 2.52 10.32 7.49
N LEU A 54 2.41 9.80 6.28
CA LEU A 54 1.22 9.08 5.84
C LEU A 54 1.35 7.58 6.03
N MET A 55 2.56 7.09 6.27
CA MET A 55 2.82 5.68 6.43
C MET A 55 3.88 5.49 7.50
N GLU A 56 3.76 4.42 8.26
CA GLU A 56 4.76 4.06 9.25
C GLU A 56 5.40 2.75 8.85
N ALA A 57 6.65 2.58 9.24
CA ALA A 57 7.42 1.39 8.95
C ALA A 57 8.03 0.88 10.24
N ARG A 58 8.20 -0.42 10.31
CA ARG A 58 8.91 -1.02 11.44
C ARG A 58 9.59 -2.29 10.96
N TRP A 59 10.55 -2.76 11.74
CA TRP A 59 11.19 -4.03 11.47
C TRP A 59 10.33 -5.16 11.99
N GLU A 60 10.43 -6.31 11.35
CA GLU A 60 9.83 -7.52 11.91
C GLU A 60 10.38 -7.76 13.30
N ASP A 61 9.53 -8.25 14.19
CA ASP A 61 9.98 -8.61 15.53
C ASP A 61 10.85 -9.86 15.51
N GLU A 62 10.48 -10.83 14.67
CA GLU A 62 11.21 -12.09 14.58
C GLU A 62 11.38 -12.46 13.14
N GLN A 63 12.45 -13.17 12.85
CA GLN A 63 12.67 -13.69 11.51
C GLN A 63 13.31 -15.08 11.63
N PRO A 64 13.08 -15.93 10.63
CA PRO A 64 13.74 -17.24 10.62
C PRO A 64 15.25 -17.07 10.57
N ALA A 65 15.94 -18.06 11.12
CA ALA A 65 17.40 -18.05 11.11
C ALA A 65 17.90 -17.94 9.67
N GLY A 66 18.89 -17.11 9.46
CA GLY A 66 19.50 -16.96 8.15
C GLY A 66 18.78 -16.02 7.21
N ARG A 67 17.66 -15.47 7.62
CA ARG A 67 16.91 -14.51 6.80
C ARG A 67 17.02 -13.12 7.41
N PRO A 68 17.35 -12.10 6.60
CA PRO A 68 17.39 -10.73 7.12
C PRO A 68 16.02 -10.29 7.61
N ARG A 69 16.02 -9.39 8.57
CA ARG A 69 14.79 -8.75 8.97
C ARG A 69 14.20 -7.99 7.81
N ARG A 70 12.87 -7.93 7.77
CA ARG A 70 12.17 -7.19 6.72
C ARG A 70 11.38 -6.06 7.35
N HIS A 71 11.25 -4.99 6.58
CA HIS A 71 10.38 -3.88 6.97
C HIS A 71 8.93 -4.27 6.77
N LEU A 72 8.11 -3.79 7.68
CA LEU A 72 6.66 -3.89 7.57
C LEU A 72 6.11 -2.48 7.48
N TYR A 73 5.03 -2.32 6.74
CA TYR A 73 4.47 -1.00 6.45
C TYR A 73 2.98 -0.98 6.75
N ARG A 74 2.52 0.19 7.21
CA ARG A 74 1.11 0.40 7.51
C ARG A 74 0.82 1.89 7.41
N LEU A 75 -0.40 2.24 6.96
CA LEU A 75 -0.79 3.64 6.93
C LEU A 75 -0.97 4.17 8.36
N THR A 76 -0.58 5.43 8.56
CA THR A 76 -0.93 6.13 9.79
C THR A 76 -2.40 6.54 9.70
N PRO A 77 -3.02 6.98 10.80
CA PRO A 77 -4.39 7.51 10.70
C PRO A 77 -4.50 8.62 9.67
N GLU A 78 -3.51 9.51 9.62
CA GLU A 78 -3.49 10.58 8.62
C GLU A 78 -3.38 9.99 7.22
N GLY A 79 -2.54 8.96 7.08
CA GLY A 79 -2.38 8.31 5.79
C GLY A 79 -3.64 7.63 5.32
N LEU A 80 -4.35 7.00 6.26
CA LEU A 80 -5.60 6.33 5.91
C LEU A 80 -6.64 7.35 5.44
N ALA A 81 -6.75 8.47 6.15
CA ALA A 81 -7.68 9.51 5.76
C ALA A 81 -7.34 10.08 4.39
N SER A 82 -6.06 10.39 4.17
CA SER A 82 -5.63 10.93 2.89
C SER A 82 -5.84 9.93 1.76
N ALA A 83 -5.55 8.66 2.03
CA ALA A 83 -5.70 7.63 1.01
C ALA A 83 -7.16 7.42 0.65
N THR A 84 -8.02 7.39 1.65
CA THR A 84 -9.45 7.21 1.42
C THR A 84 -10.00 8.33 0.54
N ALA A 85 -9.62 9.57 0.86
CA ALA A 85 -10.07 10.72 0.08
C ALA A 85 -9.53 10.68 -1.33
N ALA A 86 -8.24 10.38 -1.47
CA ALA A 86 -7.62 10.35 -2.79
C ALA A 86 -8.21 9.24 -3.67
N LEU A 87 -8.46 8.08 -3.09
CA LEU A 87 -9.01 6.98 -3.85
C LEU A 87 -10.47 7.24 -4.24
N ALA A 88 -11.21 7.96 -3.41
CA ALA A 88 -12.57 8.32 -3.77
C ALA A 88 -12.62 9.23 -4.98
N SER A 89 -11.57 10.03 -5.18
CA SER A 89 -11.48 10.94 -6.32
C SER A 89 -10.73 10.32 -7.50
N ALA A 90 -10.22 9.10 -7.36
CA ALA A 90 -9.39 8.51 -8.37
C ALA A 90 -10.19 8.09 -9.60
N THR A 91 -9.47 7.98 -10.71
CA THR A 91 -10.12 7.53 -11.94
C THR A 91 -10.54 6.08 -11.82
N PRO A 92 -11.52 5.68 -12.63
CA PRO A 92 -11.94 4.27 -12.64
C PRO A 92 -10.80 3.31 -12.94
N VAL A 93 -9.83 3.73 -13.75
CA VAL A 93 -8.70 2.87 -14.08
C VAL A 93 -7.92 2.51 -12.83
N VAL A 94 -7.65 3.50 -11.98
CA VAL A 94 -6.92 3.24 -10.75
C VAL A 94 -7.73 2.33 -9.83
N LYS A 95 -9.02 2.59 -9.71
CA LYS A 95 -9.87 1.77 -8.85
C LYS A 95 -9.93 0.33 -9.34
N ALA A 96 -10.01 0.13 -10.63
CA ALA A 96 -10.06 -1.20 -11.20
C ALA A 96 -8.74 -1.93 -10.96
N ARG A 97 -7.63 -1.25 -11.13
CA ARG A 97 -6.32 -1.85 -10.90
C ARG A 97 -6.15 -2.23 -9.44
N ALA A 98 -6.61 -1.38 -8.54
CA ALA A 98 -6.52 -1.66 -7.12
C ALA A 98 -7.32 -2.91 -6.76
N ARG A 99 -8.50 -3.06 -7.32
CA ARG A 99 -9.31 -4.24 -7.07
C ARG A 99 -8.64 -5.50 -7.60
N ALA A 100 -8.03 -5.39 -8.77
CA ALA A 100 -7.32 -6.54 -9.33
C ALA A 100 -6.13 -6.91 -8.45
N GLY A 101 -5.44 -5.93 -7.93
CA GLY A 101 -4.31 -6.18 -7.06
C GLY A 101 -4.71 -6.84 -5.75
N LEU A 102 -5.95 -6.64 -5.32
CA LEU A 102 -6.44 -7.22 -4.08
C LEU A 102 -6.92 -8.64 -4.23
N SER A 103 -6.89 -9.17 -5.39
CA SER A 103 -7.08 -10.58 -5.70
C SER A 103 -8.18 -11.27 -4.89
N PRO A 104 -9.22 -11.75 -5.54
CA PRO A 104 -10.28 -12.48 -4.82
C PRO A 104 -9.75 -13.69 -4.07
N GLY A 105 -8.74 -14.36 -4.60
CA GLY A 105 -8.21 -15.51 -3.93
C GLY A 105 -7.64 -15.21 -2.56
N ARG A 106 -6.88 -14.15 -2.47
CA ARG A 106 -6.32 -13.76 -1.19
C ARG A 106 -7.41 -13.37 -0.20
N ARG A 107 -8.39 -12.65 -0.68
CA ARG A 107 -9.50 -12.24 0.19
C ARG A 107 -10.30 -13.43 0.66
N LEU A 108 -10.55 -14.37 -0.22
CA LEU A 108 -11.30 -15.54 0.17
C LEU A 108 -10.57 -16.34 1.22
N SER A 109 -9.28 -16.48 1.10
CA SER A 109 -8.54 -17.22 2.10
C SER A 109 -8.58 -16.52 3.44
N THR A 110 -8.63 -15.21 3.44
CA THR A 110 -8.73 -14.47 4.68
C THR A 110 -10.07 -14.71 5.37
N GLN A 111 -11.11 -14.83 4.59
CA GLN A 111 -12.44 -14.97 5.15
C GLN A 111 -12.76 -16.41 5.53
N ALA A 112 -12.12 -17.32 4.92
CA ALA A 112 -12.37 -18.71 5.24
C ALA A 112 -11.85 -19.05 6.60
#